data_2c38a66ee89fc5531a0dd6644528a03f
#
_entry.id   2c38a66ee89fc5531a0dd6644528a03f
#
_cell.length_a   1.000
_cell.length_b   1.000
_cell.length_c   1.000
_cell.angle_alpha   90.00
_cell.angle_beta   90.00
_cell.angle_gamma   90.00
#
_symmetry.space_group_name_H-M   'P 1'
#
loop_
_entity.id
_entity.type
_entity.pdbx_description
1 polymer ?
#
loop_
_entity_poly.entity_id
_entity_poly.type
_entity_poly.pdbx_seq_one_letter_code
_entity_poly.pdbx_strand_id
1 'polypeptide(L)'
;MKRIRQLVLTAGPYLAAVVVLVLLRSTGLAQTIDLVLYDLITSQRAEGSGQDTPITLVGIEESDIQRFGWPIDDGLFCDAFDALNAAGVDAIGFDIYRDKGVGPNQQCLRDRFRDEPTLVSIFNVASDIGPVPGTPSERQSYNDMSLDADGVLRRDLVHVTGQDEATVS
;
A
#
# COMPACT_ATOMS: atom_id res chain seq x y z
N MET A 1 13.48 3.90 59.49
CA MET A 1 12.17 4.44 59.03
C MET A 1 12.28 5.79 58.33
N LYS A 2 13.06 6.77 58.78
CA LYS A 2 13.19 8.11 58.14
C LYS A 2 13.71 8.06 56.67
N ARG A 3 14.71 7.21 56.38
CA ARG A 3 15.29 7.09 55.04
C ARG A 3 14.29 6.51 53.98
N ILE A 4 13.49 5.53 54.39
CA ILE A 4 12.47 4.92 53.52
C ILE A 4 11.37 5.96 53.18
N ARG A 5 10.94 6.73 54.18
CA ARG A 5 9.95 7.82 54.01
C ARG A 5 10.48 8.91 53.08
N GLN A 6 11.74 9.29 53.20
CA GLN A 6 12.37 10.24 52.28
C GLN A 6 12.45 9.68 50.85
N LEU A 7 12.83 8.42 50.69
CA LEU A 7 12.90 7.77 49.38
C LEU A 7 11.52 7.71 48.70
N VAL A 8 10.46 7.37 49.43
CA VAL A 8 9.08 7.37 48.94
C VAL A 8 8.60 8.77 48.56
N LEU A 9 8.94 9.79 49.34
CA LEU A 9 8.57 11.17 49.06
C LEU A 9 9.30 11.76 47.84
N THR A 10 10.53 11.34 47.58
CA THR A 10 11.30 11.81 46.42
C THR A 10 11.05 10.97 45.15
N ALA A 11 10.98 9.67 45.26
CA ALA A 11 10.78 8.78 44.11
C ALA A 11 9.30 8.59 43.72
N GLY A 12 8.37 8.76 44.67
CA GLY A 12 6.94 8.55 44.46
C GLY A 12 6.35 9.38 43.29
N PRO A 13 6.62 10.69 43.21
CA PRO A 13 6.12 11.51 42.09
C PRO A 13 6.64 11.07 40.74
N TYR A 14 7.89 10.65 40.66
CA TYR A 14 8.47 10.14 39.40
C TYR A 14 7.83 8.81 38.96
N LEU A 15 7.64 7.91 39.92
CA LEU A 15 6.96 6.64 39.66
C LEU A 15 5.50 6.86 39.21
N ALA A 16 4.79 7.80 39.91
CA ALA A 16 3.44 8.17 39.51
C ALA A 16 3.39 8.75 38.08
N ALA A 17 4.34 9.64 37.73
CA ALA A 17 4.43 10.18 36.37
C ALA A 17 4.68 9.10 35.33
N VAL A 18 5.58 8.15 35.59
CA VAL A 18 5.83 7.02 34.69
C VAL A 18 4.56 6.16 34.51
N VAL A 19 3.87 5.85 35.59
CA VAL A 19 2.61 5.07 35.53
C VAL A 19 1.56 5.82 34.72
N VAL A 20 1.40 7.12 34.92
CA VAL A 20 0.45 7.94 34.13
C VAL A 20 0.83 7.94 32.65
N LEU A 21 2.12 8.10 32.31
CA LEU A 21 2.58 8.04 30.92
C LEU A 21 2.33 6.69 30.27
N VAL A 22 2.57 5.60 31.00
CA VAL A 22 2.28 4.24 30.50
C VAL A 22 0.79 4.04 30.28
N LEU A 23 -0.05 4.52 31.20
CA LEU A 23 -1.51 4.45 31.06
C LEU A 23 -2.00 5.31 29.88
N LEU A 24 -1.51 6.52 29.71
CA LEU A 24 -1.86 7.37 28.55
C LEU A 24 -1.46 6.71 27.24
N ARG A 25 -0.30 6.06 27.20
CA ARG A 25 0.15 5.33 26.01
C ARG A 25 -0.69 4.08 25.75
N SER A 26 -1.08 3.34 26.79
CA SER A 26 -1.90 2.13 26.66
C SER A 26 -3.36 2.42 26.26
N THR A 27 -3.88 3.60 26.55
CA THR A 27 -5.23 4.02 26.14
C THR A 27 -5.31 4.58 24.72
N GLY A 28 -4.18 4.74 24.02
CA GLY A 28 -4.13 5.33 22.70
C GLY A 28 -4.26 6.86 22.64
N LEU A 29 -4.49 7.54 23.77
CA LEU A 29 -4.62 9.01 23.80
C LEU A 29 -3.35 9.72 23.33
N ALA A 30 -2.18 9.21 23.68
CA ALA A 30 -0.91 9.75 23.20
C ALA A 30 -0.78 9.60 21.68
N GLN A 31 -1.23 8.49 21.13
CA GLN A 31 -1.23 8.25 19.68
C GLN A 31 -2.12 9.25 18.94
N THR A 32 -3.29 9.58 19.48
CA THR A 32 -4.19 10.57 18.86
C THR A 32 -3.52 11.94 18.75
N ILE A 33 -2.80 12.37 19.80
CA ILE A 33 -2.08 13.65 19.78
C ILE A 33 -0.94 13.60 18.74
N ASP A 34 -0.17 12.51 18.71
CA ASP A 34 0.91 12.32 17.74
C ASP A 34 0.39 12.38 16.29
N LEU A 35 -0.77 11.75 16.01
CA LEU A 35 -1.39 11.76 14.70
C LEU A 35 -1.87 13.15 14.28
N VAL A 36 -2.49 13.91 15.20
CA VAL A 36 -2.92 15.30 14.92
C VAL A 36 -1.71 16.19 14.63
N LEU A 37 -0.62 16.06 15.39
CA LEU A 37 0.61 16.82 15.14
C LEU A 37 1.26 16.42 13.80
N TYR A 38 1.25 15.14 13.49
CA TYR A 38 1.74 14.63 12.19
C TYR A 38 0.97 15.26 11.03
N ASP A 39 -0.37 15.23 11.09
CA ASP A 39 -1.24 15.81 10.05
C ASP A 39 -1.01 17.31 9.89
N LEU A 40 -0.87 18.04 11.01
CA LEU A 40 -0.60 19.48 10.97
C LEU A 40 0.73 19.79 10.27
N ILE A 41 1.78 19.05 10.60
CA ILE A 41 3.10 19.24 9.98
C ILE A 41 3.09 18.85 8.51
N THR A 42 2.41 17.76 8.16
CA THR A 42 2.33 17.25 6.79
C THR A 42 1.52 18.19 5.91
N SER A 43 0.39 18.71 6.40
CA SER A 43 -0.43 19.66 5.65
C SER A 43 0.33 20.95 5.32
N GLN A 44 1.12 21.48 6.26
CA GLN A 44 1.95 22.67 6.00
C GLN A 44 3.04 22.43 4.95
N ARG A 45 3.54 21.19 4.82
CA ARG A 45 4.51 20.84 3.78
C ARG A 45 3.87 20.62 2.43
N ALA A 46 2.64 20.10 2.38
CA ALA A 46 1.92 19.82 1.14
C ALA A 46 1.54 21.08 0.35
N GLU A 47 1.33 22.23 1.02
CA GLU A 47 0.97 23.49 0.37
C GLU A 47 2.03 24.03 -0.62
N GLY A 48 3.25 23.51 -0.60
CA GLY A 48 4.34 23.88 -1.51
C GLY A 48 4.71 22.83 -2.56
N SER A 49 4.11 21.64 -2.52
CA SER A 49 4.42 20.60 -3.49
C SER A 49 3.60 20.81 -4.77
N GLY A 50 4.30 21.11 -5.87
CA GLY A 50 3.71 21.10 -7.20
C GLY A 50 3.23 19.71 -7.61
N GLN A 51 2.53 19.62 -8.74
CA GLN A 51 2.15 18.34 -9.34
C GLN A 51 3.41 17.51 -9.63
N ASP A 52 3.39 16.25 -9.23
CA ASP A 52 4.45 15.31 -9.59
C ASP A 52 4.27 14.88 -11.05
N THR A 53 5.10 15.42 -11.94
CA THR A 53 5.00 15.22 -13.38
C THR A 53 5.49 13.86 -13.90
N PRO A 54 6.35 13.10 -13.19
CA PRO A 54 6.78 11.78 -13.65
C PRO A 54 5.72 10.68 -13.51
N ILE A 55 4.64 10.91 -12.77
CA ILE A 55 3.58 9.92 -12.57
C ILE A 55 2.36 10.28 -13.40
N THR A 56 1.93 9.36 -14.27
CA THR A 56 0.69 9.46 -15.04
C THR A 56 -0.28 8.38 -14.60
N LEU A 57 -1.49 8.77 -14.23
CA LEU A 57 -2.57 7.82 -13.91
C LEU A 57 -3.41 7.57 -15.17
N VAL A 58 -3.54 6.29 -15.52
CA VAL A 58 -4.42 5.82 -16.59
C VAL A 58 -5.58 5.08 -15.93
N GLY A 59 -6.75 5.67 -15.92
CA GLY A 59 -7.94 5.10 -15.28
C GLY A 59 -8.86 4.40 -16.26
N ILE A 60 -9.62 3.40 -15.78
CA ILE A 60 -10.75 2.82 -16.47
C ILE A 60 -11.98 3.56 -16.00
N GLU A 61 -12.70 4.18 -16.92
CA GLU A 61 -13.91 4.94 -16.65
C GLU A 61 -15.19 4.13 -16.96
N GLU A 62 -16.32 4.63 -16.51
CA GLU A 62 -17.63 4.00 -16.78
C GLU A 62 -17.90 3.87 -18.29
N SER A 63 -17.46 4.82 -19.09
CA SER A 63 -17.54 4.80 -20.55
C SER A 63 -16.77 3.64 -21.16
N ASP A 64 -15.63 3.26 -20.59
CA ASP A 64 -14.84 2.13 -21.05
C ASP A 64 -15.52 0.81 -20.69
N ILE A 65 -16.10 0.72 -19.50
CA ILE A 65 -16.89 -0.44 -19.06
C ILE A 65 -18.11 -0.65 -19.96
N GLN A 66 -18.81 0.42 -20.32
CA GLN A 66 -19.95 0.36 -21.25
C GLN A 66 -19.54 -0.06 -22.65
N ARG A 67 -18.37 0.33 -23.10
CA ARG A 67 -17.86 0.04 -24.44
C ARG A 67 -17.27 -1.37 -24.57
N PHE A 68 -16.50 -1.82 -23.58
CA PHE A 68 -15.71 -3.03 -23.63
C PHE A 68 -16.26 -4.17 -22.77
N GLY A 69 -17.22 -3.86 -21.88
CA GLY A 69 -17.75 -4.79 -20.88
C GLY A 69 -16.87 -4.93 -19.65
N TRP A 70 -17.42 -5.59 -18.62
CA TRP A 70 -16.69 -5.94 -17.41
C TRP A 70 -16.88 -7.41 -17.06
N PRO A 71 -15.83 -8.14 -16.70
CA PRO A 71 -14.42 -7.71 -16.63
C PRO A 71 -13.81 -7.51 -18.04
N ILE A 72 -12.92 -6.53 -18.17
CA ILE A 72 -12.25 -6.17 -19.43
C ILE A 72 -11.37 -7.34 -19.92
N ASP A 73 -11.38 -7.60 -21.24
CA ASP A 73 -10.53 -8.62 -21.89
C ASP A 73 -9.04 -8.31 -21.71
N ASP A 74 -8.24 -9.35 -21.44
CA ASP A 74 -6.80 -9.23 -21.22
C ASP A 74 -6.05 -8.69 -22.46
N GLY A 75 -6.57 -8.92 -23.66
CA GLY A 75 -6.00 -8.37 -24.88
C GLY A 75 -6.02 -6.85 -24.93
N LEU A 76 -7.06 -6.21 -24.37
CA LEU A 76 -7.13 -4.76 -24.31
C LEU A 76 -6.03 -4.16 -23.42
N PHE A 77 -5.69 -4.84 -22.33
CA PHE A 77 -4.55 -4.43 -21.50
C PHE A 77 -3.22 -4.61 -22.25
N CYS A 78 -3.06 -5.66 -23.05
CA CYS A 78 -1.87 -5.81 -23.88
C CYS A 78 -1.72 -4.64 -24.85
N ASP A 79 -2.81 -4.23 -25.53
CA ASP A 79 -2.79 -3.08 -26.43
C ASP A 79 -2.46 -1.77 -25.70
N ALA A 80 -2.98 -1.61 -24.48
CA ALA A 80 -2.67 -0.45 -23.63
C ALA A 80 -1.19 -0.41 -23.22
N PHE A 81 -0.61 -1.57 -22.86
CA PHE A 81 0.82 -1.66 -22.54
C PHE A 81 1.71 -1.36 -23.75
N ASP A 82 1.32 -1.80 -24.95
CA ASP A 82 2.04 -1.44 -26.17
C ASP A 82 2.05 0.07 -26.39
N ALA A 83 0.91 0.72 -26.19
CA ALA A 83 0.81 2.18 -26.32
C ALA A 83 1.65 2.93 -25.27
N LEU A 84 1.66 2.46 -24.01
CA LEU A 84 2.44 3.05 -22.94
C LEU A 84 3.95 2.85 -23.18
N ASN A 85 4.37 1.65 -23.57
CA ASN A 85 5.76 1.37 -23.91
C ASN A 85 6.23 2.21 -25.12
N ALA A 86 5.37 2.40 -26.12
CA ALA A 86 5.67 3.27 -27.26
C ALA A 86 5.79 4.76 -26.84
N ALA A 87 5.14 5.16 -25.78
CA ALA A 87 5.28 6.49 -25.18
C ALA A 87 6.55 6.65 -24.34
N GLY A 88 7.31 5.57 -24.11
CA GLY A 88 8.62 5.60 -23.44
C GLY A 88 8.53 5.69 -21.92
N VAL A 89 7.55 5.01 -21.30
CA VAL A 89 7.46 4.93 -19.84
C VAL A 89 8.53 4.00 -19.27
N ASP A 90 9.06 4.35 -18.11
CA ASP A 90 10.09 3.55 -17.42
C ASP A 90 9.51 2.35 -16.68
N ALA A 91 8.28 2.48 -16.15
CA ALA A 91 7.58 1.42 -15.44
C ALA A 91 6.06 1.60 -15.55
N ILE A 92 5.33 0.47 -15.47
CA ILE A 92 3.87 0.41 -15.47
C ILE A 92 3.42 -0.39 -14.26
N GLY A 93 2.77 0.26 -13.31
CA GLY A 93 2.09 -0.39 -12.21
C GLY A 93 0.66 -0.77 -12.63
N PHE A 94 0.35 -2.05 -12.62
CA PHE A 94 -0.97 -2.56 -12.97
C PHE A 94 -1.80 -2.80 -11.69
N ASP A 95 -2.59 -1.80 -11.31
CA ASP A 95 -3.40 -1.80 -10.09
C ASP A 95 -4.77 -2.45 -10.31
N ILE A 96 -4.77 -3.66 -10.86
CA ILE A 96 -5.98 -4.47 -11.08
C ILE A 96 -5.67 -5.91 -10.67
N TYR A 97 -6.51 -6.46 -9.79
CA TYR A 97 -6.42 -7.87 -9.43
C TYR A 97 -6.77 -8.76 -10.61
N ARG A 98 -5.82 -9.60 -11.06
CA ARG A 98 -5.95 -10.43 -12.25
C ARG A 98 -5.22 -11.77 -12.08
N ASP A 99 -5.53 -12.48 -11.00
CA ASP A 99 -5.05 -13.84 -10.74
C ASP A 99 -5.59 -14.87 -11.74
N LYS A 100 -6.71 -14.53 -12.39
CA LYS A 100 -7.36 -15.34 -13.45
C LYS A 100 -7.49 -14.54 -14.73
N GLY A 101 -7.12 -15.16 -15.85
CA GLY A 101 -7.24 -14.54 -17.16
C GLY A 101 -8.70 -14.33 -17.57
N VAL A 102 -8.94 -13.29 -18.36
CA VAL A 102 -10.25 -12.91 -18.87
C VAL A 102 -10.22 -12.81 -20.40
N GLY A 103 -11.17 -13.44 -21.03
CA GLY A 103 -11.33 -13.44 -22.49
C GLY A 103 -10.39 -14.40 -23.22
N PRO A 104 -10.41 -14.38 -24.56
CA PRO A 104 -9.63 -15.28 -25.40
C PRO A 104 -8.13 -14.96 -25.40
N ASN A 105 -7.75 -13.72 -25.07
CA ASN A 105 -6.37 -13.24 -25.15
C ASN A 105 -5.60 -13.30 -23.81
N GLN A 106 -6.09 -14.06 -22.83
CA GLN A 106 -5.49 -14.17 -21.51
C GLN A 106 -4.01 -14.58 -21.51
N GLN A 107 -3.57 -15.33 -22.53
CA GLN A 107 -2.17 -15.73 -22.66
C GLN A 107 -1.26 -14.54 -22.94
N CYS A 108 -1.74 -13.55 -23.70
CA CYS A 108 -0.99 -12.32 -23.97
C CYS A 108 -0.59 -11.63 -22.65
N LEU A 109 -1.54 -11.44 -21.73
CA LEU A 109 -1.27 -10.76 -20.45
C LEU A 109 -0.23 -11.52 -19.62
N ARG A 110 -0.33 -12.84 -19.53
CA ARG A 110 0.64 -13.69 -18.82
C ARG A 110 2.04 -13.58 -19.42
N ASP A 111 2.15 -13.62 -20.74
CA ASP A 111 3.44 -13.53 -21.44
C ASP A 111 4.08 -12.15 -21.21
N ARG A 112 3.27 -11.06 -21.26
CA ARG A 112 3.74 -9.72 -20.97
C ARG A 112 4.31 -9.62 -19.55
N PHE A 113 3.57 -10.06 -18.55
CA PHE A 113 4.04 -10.01 -17.16
C PHE A 113 5.23 -10.91 -16.87
N ARG A 114 5.39 -12.02 -17.61
CA ARG A 114 6.59 -12.85 -17.51
C ARG A 114 7.82 -12.17 -18.12
N ASP A 115 7.67 -11.59 -19.31
CA ASP A 115 8.79 -11.23 -20.16
C ASP A 115 9.16 -9.74 -20.12
N GLU A 116 8.23 -8.84 -19.81
CA GLU A 116 8.47 -7.40 -19.81
C GLU A 116 8.91 -6.88 -18.43
N PRO A 117 10.13 -6.34 -18.30
CA PRO A 117 10.67 -5.90 -17.01
C PRO A 117 10.00 -4.62 -16.48
N THR A 118 9.32 -3.87 -17.31
CA THR A 118 8.65 -2.61 -16.94
C THR A 118 7.33 -2.83 -16.19
N LEU A 119 6.72 -4.04 -16.32
CA LEU A 119 5.41 -4.34 -15.74
C LEU A 119 5.52 -4.83 -14.29
N VAL A 120 4.78 -4.20 -13.41
CA VAL A 120 4.61 -4.60 -11.99
C VAL A 120 3.15 -4.97 -11.76
N SER A 121 2.90 -6.18 -11.23
CA SER A 121 1.57 -6.66 -10.86
C SER A 121 1.33 -6.52 -9.37
N ILE A 122 0.09 -6.25 -8.99
CA ILE A 122 -0.32 -6.27 -7.59
C ILE A 122 -0.92 -7.63 -7.19
N PHE A 123 -0.85 -7.92 -5.91
CA PHE A 123 -1.58 -8.99 -5.25
C PHE A 123 -2.25 -8.47 -3.97
N ASN A 124 -3.18 -9.23 -3.39
CA ASN A 124 -3.84 -8.85 -2.14
C ASN A 124 -3.64 -9.94 -1.10
N VAL A 125 -2.97 -9.58 0.00
CA VAL A 125 -2.66 -10.51 1.09
C VAL A 125 -3.92 -10.85 1.88
N ALA A 126 -4.77 -9.86 2.15
CA ALA A 126 -5.94 -10.03 3.00
C ALA A 126 -7.03 -10.89 2.33
N SER A 127 -7.13 -10.87 1.00
CA SER A 127 -8.15 -11.58 0.23
C SER A 127 -7.63 -12.82 -0.50
N ASP A 128 -6.35 -13.17 -0.30
CA ASP A 128 -5.68 -14.31 -0.97
C ASP A 128 -5.82 -14.25 -2.51
N ILE A 129 -5.64 -13.06 -3.07
CA ILE A 129 -5.66 -12.85 -4.51
C ILE A 129 -4.23 -12.70 -5.00
N GLY A 130 -3.80 -13.64 -5.86
CA GLY A 130 -2.46 -13.63 -6.43
C GLY A 130 -2.21 -12.53 -7.47
N PRO A 131 -0.95 -12.32 -7.85
CA PRO A 131 -0.59 -11.44 -8.95
C PRO A 131 -1.02 -12.03 -10.30
N VAL A 132 -0.84 -11.28 -11.39
CA VAL A 132 -0.99 -11.84 -12.74
C VAL A 132 -0.09 -13.05 -12.89
N PRO A 133 -0.62 -14.22 -13.32
CA PRO A 133 0.16 -15.44 -13.43
C PRO A 133 1.38 -15.29 -14.34
N GLY A 134 2.53 -15.75 -13.86
CA GLY A 134 3.80 -15.62 -14.57
C GLY A 134 4.64 -14.41 -14.18
N THR A 135 4.11 -13.50 -13.34
CA THR A 135 4.88 -12.35 -12.85
C THR A 135 6.00 -12.81 -11.91
N PRO A 136 7.28 -12.51 -12.19
CA PRO A 136 8.39 -12.79 -11.29
C PRO A 136 8.23 -12.08 -9.94
N SER A 137 8.71 -12.68 -8.87
CA SER A 137 8.54 -12.18 -7.48
C SER A 137 9.05 -10.76 -7.27
N GLU A 138 10.13 -10.38 -7.93
CA GLU A 138 10.72 -9.05 -7.88
C GLU A 138 9.87 -7.95 -8.53
N ARG A 139 8.82 -8.34 -9.26
CA ARG A 139 7.86 -7.42 -9.92
C ARG A 139 6.44 -7.59 -9.39
N GLN A 140 6.31 -8.19 -8.23
CA GLN A 140 5.06 -8.28 -7.50
C GLN A 140 5.03 -7.23 -6.40
N SER A 141 3.91 -6.54 -6.28
CA SER A 141 3.66 -5.55 -5.24
C SER A 141 2.30 -5.79 -4.61
N TYR A 142 2.03 -5.17 -3.50
CA TYR A 142 0.72 -5.20 -2.86
C TYR A 142 0.23 -3.77 -2.63
N ASN A 143 -1.08 -3.61 -2.63
CA ASN A 143 -1.75 -2.34 -2.37
C ASN A 143 -2.65 -2.39 -1.13
N ASP A 144 -2.39 -3.36 -0.24
CA ASP A 144 -3.08 -3.43 1.05
C ASP A 144 -2.71 -2.22 1.91
N MET A 145 -3.71 -1.43 2.27
CA MET A 145 -3.54 -0.20 3.05
C MET A 145 -3.96 -0.43 4.49
N SER A 146 -3.12 -0.02 5.44
CA SER A 146 -3.45 -0.03 6.86
C SER A 146 -3.96 1.34 7.28
N LEU A 147 -5.26 1.46 7.47
CA LEU A 147 -5.88 2.68 7.98
C LEU A 147 -5.70 2.79 9.49
N ASP A 148 -5.44 4.00 9.98
CA ASP A 148 -5.51 4.31 11.40
C ASP A 148 -6.98 4.27 11.88
N ALA A 149 -7.20 4.27 13.20
CA ALA A 149 -8.53 4.15 13.79
C ALA A 149 -9.52 5.25 13.37
N ASP A 150 -9.03 6.37 12.88
CA ASP A 150 -9.82 7.49 12.34
C ASP A 150 -10.07 7.38 10.82
N GLY A 151 -9.66 6.29 10.18
CA GLY A 151 -9.85 6.03 8.75
C GLY A 151 -8.87 6.75 7.83
N VAL A 152 -7.82 7.37 8.38
CA VAL A 152 -6.79 8.06 7.59
C VAL A 152 -5.60 7.16 7.33
N LEU A 153 -5.10 7.15 6.11
CA LEU A 153 -3.86 6.46 5.72
C LEU A 153 -2.65 7.33 6.03
N ARG A 154 -1.83 6.94 7.01
CA ARG A 154 -0.60 7.64 7.38
C ARG A 154 0.64 6.78 7.31
N ARG A 155 0.44 5.48 7.14
CA ARG A 155 1.49 4.46 7.15
C ARG A 155 1.24 3.45 6.05
N ASP A 156 2.31 3.00 5.43
CA ASP A 156 2.24 1.94 4.45
C ASP A 156 3.08 0.74 4.91
N LEU A 157 2.74 -0.43 4.39
CA LEU A 157 3.49 -1.65 4.62
C LEU A 157 4.66 -1.68 3.63
N VAL A 158 5.88 -1.63 4.14
CA VAL A 158 7.09 -1.68 3.29
C VAL A 158 7.48 -3.11 2.95
N HIS A 159 7.10 -4.07 3.80
CA HIS A 159 7.46 -5.48 3.63
C HIS A 159 6.46 -6.38 4.34
N VAL A 160 6.04 -7.44 3.65
CA VAL A 160 5.18 -8.51 4.22
C VAL A 160 6.01 -9.79 4.33
N THR A 161 6.26 -10.24 5.57
CA THR A 161 6.89 -11.54 5.82
C THR A 161 5.84 -12.63 5.86
N GLY A 162 6.04 -13.73 5.13
CA GLY A 162 5.19 -14.93 5.26
C GLY A 162 4.53 -15.44 3.99
N GLN A 163 4.83 -14.89 2.83
CA GLN A 163 4.62 -15.62 1.59
C GLN A 163 5.84 -16.52 1.38
N ASP A 164 5.79 -17.71 1.98
CA ASP A 164 6.71 -18.78 1.64
C ASP A 164 6.58 -19.07 0.14
N GLU A 165 7.71 -19.34 -0.52
CA GLU A 165 7.85 -19.74 -1.93
C GLU A 165 6.97 -20.94 -2.36
N ALA A 166 6.06 -21.40 -1.52
CA ALA A 166 5.27 -22.62 -1.69
C ALA A 166 4.00 -22.45 -2.55
N THR A 167 3.70 -21.26 -3.06
CA THR A 167 2.47 -21.05 -3.86
C THR A 167 2.73 -20.81 -5.35
N VAL A 168 3.93 -21.06 -5.84
CA VAL A 168 4.25 -21.06 -7.27
C VAL A 168 4.50 -22.49 -7.71
N SER A 169 3.44 -23.26 -7.85
CA SER A 169 3.46 -24.55 -8.54
C SER A 169 2.34 -24.68 -9.56
#